data_6de720c4f8cbc185ddb32d4e2599b2af
#
_entry.id   6de720c4f8cbc185ddb32d4e2599b2af
#
_cell.length_a   1.000
_cell.length_b   1.000
_cell.length_c   1.000
_cell.angle_alpha   90.00
_cell.angle_beta   90.00
_cell.angle_gamma   90.00
#
_symmetry.space_group_name_H-M   'P 1'
#
loop_
_entity.id
_entity.type
_entity.pdbx_description
1 polymer ?
#
loop_
_entity_poly.entity_id
_entity_poly.type
_entity_poly.pdbx_seq_one_letter_code
_entity_poly.pdbx_strand_id
1 'polypeptide(L)'
;MRLARRLRNPDTVLMRCLLVDDNRAFLETARGILEAQGVTVTGMASSTAEALKQADALRPDVAVVDIGLGSENGFDLARDLAVYGIPVIMTSTSAEADYADLVAESTAAGFLPKAELSAARIRLLLGA
;
A
#
# COMPACT_ATOMS: atom_id res chain seq x y z
N MET A 1 6.79 -7.62 -16.24
CA MET A 1 6.17 -8.93 -16.48
C MET A 1 6.05 -9.71 -15.19
N ARG A 2 4.92 -10.36 -15.03
CA ARG A 2 4.66 -11.12 -13.81
C ARG A 2 5.68 -12.23 -13.57
N LEU A 3 6.06 -12.95 -14.61
CA LEU A 3 7.02 -14.03 -14.48
C LEU A 3 8.38 -13.53 -14.04
N ALA A 4 8.84 -12.42 -14.61
CA ALA A 4 10.12 -11.83 -14.22
C ALA A 4 10.12 -11.43 -12.75
N ARG A 5 8.99 -10.87 -12.26
CA ARG A 5 8.88 -10.51 -10.86
C ARG A 5 8.98 -11.71 -9.95
N ARG A 6 8.36 -12.84 -10.33
CA ARG A 6 8.40 -14.05 -9.52
C ARG A 6 9.78 -14.66 -9.43
N LEU A 7 10.61 -14.46 -10.44
CA LEU A 7 11.95 -15.02 -10.47
C LEU A 7 12.96 -14.19 -9.70
N ARG A 8 12.56 -13.00 -9.25
CA ARG A 8 13.45 -12.17 -8.46
C ARG A 8 13.64 -12.75 -7.07
N ASN A 9 14.86 -12.65 -6.57
CA ASN A 9 15.17 -13.03 -5.21
C ASN A 9 14.52 -12.02 -4.26
N PRO A 10 13.65 -12.46 -3.32
CA PRO A 10 12.97 -11.54 -2.41
C PRO A 10 13.92 -10.66 -1.60
N ASP A 11 15.13 -11.13 -1.32
CA ASP A 11 16.10 -10.38 -0.53
C ASP A 11 16.80 -9.29 -1.32
N THR A 12 16.77 -9.39 -2.65
CA THR A 12 17.46 -8.43 -3.52
C THR A 12 16.50 -7.59 -4.34
N VAL A 13 15.22 -7.93 -4.36
CA VAL A 13 14.22 -7.20 -5.12
C VAL A 13 13.92 -5.87 -4.45
N LEU A 14 13.96 -4.80 -5.23
CA LEU A 14 13.49 -3.51 -4.77
C LEU A 14 11.98 -3.51 -4.88
N MET A 15 11.31 -3.52 -3.72
CA MET A 15 9.85 -3.47 -3.69
C MET A 15 9.39 -2.14 -4.25
N ARG A 16 8.37 -2.18 -5.10
CA ARG A 16 7.79 -0.99 -5.72
C ARG A 16 6.45 -0.73 -5.06
N CYS A 17 6.28 0.44 -4.48
CA CYS A 17 5.15 0.75 -3.64
C CYS A 17 4.41 2.00 -4.11
N LEU A 18 3.08 1.91 -4.17
CA LEU A 18 2.21 3.07 -4.39
C LEU A 18 1.66 3.49 -3.03
N LEU A 19 1.77 4.77 -2.71
CA LEU A 19 1.23 5.32 -1.46
C LEU A 19 -0.05 6.11 -1.76
N VAL A 20 -1.11 5.85 -1.01
CA VAL A 20 -2.40 6.51 -1.22
C VAL A 20 -2.92 7.05 0.11
N ASP A 21 -3.03 8.38 0.21
CA ASP A 21 -3.46 9.06 1.41
C ASP A 21 -3.83 10.48 1.05
N ASP A 22 -4.88 11.02 1.63
CA ASP A 22 -5.26 12.40 1.36
C ASP A 22 -4.41 13.42 2.13
N ASN A 23 -3.59 12.94 3.07
CA ASN A 23 -2.67 13.79 3.82
C ASN A 23 -1.32 13.82 3.11
N ARG A 24 -1.05 14.93 2.42
CA ARG A 24 0.18 15.05 1.64
C ARG A 24 1.43 15.01 2.52
N ALA A 25 1.37 15.57 3.72
CA ALA A 25 2.52 15.54 4.63
C ALA A 25 2.87 14.10 5.02
N PHE A 26 1.86 13.26 5.24
CA PHE A 26 2.11 11.85 5.52
C PHE A 26 2.73 11.15 4.31
N LEU A 27 2.23 11.43 3.11
CA LEU A 27 2.80 10.82 1.90
C LEU A 27 4.29 11.12 1.77
N GLU A 28 4.70 12.35 2.01
CA GLU A 28 6.11 12.72 1.92
C GLU A 28 6.94 12.04 3.01
N THR A 29 6.42 12.00 4.24
CA THR A 29 7.11 11.34 5.34
C THR A 29 7.25 9.84 5.06
N ALA A 30 6.18 9.20 4.62
CA ALA A 30 6.19 7.76 4.33
C ALA A 30 7.16 7.44 3.21
N ARG A 31 7.19 8.26 2.17
CA ARG A 31 8.13 8.06 1.07
C ARG A 31 9.56 8.10 1.59
N GLY A 32 9.89 9.09 2.40
CA GLY A 32 11.25 9.21 2.95
C GLY A 32 11.65 7.99 3.77
N ILE A 33 10.73 7.52 4.63
CA ILE A 33 10.99 6.35 5.46
C ILE A 33 11.22 5.11 4.59
N LEU A 34 10.34 4.87 3.64
CA LEU A 34 10.41 3.66 2.82
C LEU A 34 11.61 3.66 1.88
N GLU A 35 11.91 4.81 1.28
CA GLU A 35 13.07 4.91 0.39
C GLU A 35 14.37 4.72 1.14
N ALA A 36 14.45 5.21 2.37
CA ALA A 36 15.61 4.98 3.22
C ALA A 36 15.79 3.50 3.55
N GLN A 37 14.74 2.71 3.45
CA GLN A 37 14.76 1.27 3.73
C GLN A 37 14.81 0.43 2.46
N GLY A 38 15.08 1.03 1.32
CA GLY A 38 15.28 0.31 0.07
C GLY A 38 14.00 0.04 -0.73
N VAL A 39 12.88 0.66 -0.35
CA VAL A 39 11.65 0.53 -1.13
C VAL A 39 11.60 1.64 -2.18
N THR A 40 11.20 1.28 -3.39
CA THR A 40 11.00 2.28 -4.44
C THR A 40 9.54 2.75 -4.37
N VAL A 41 9.32 4.01 -4.06
CA VAL A 41 7.98 4.59 -4.09
C VAL A 41 7.69 5.03 -5.51
N THR A 42 6.84 4.27 -6.21
CA THR A 42 6.57 4.50 -7.63
C THR A 42 5.64 5.68 -7.85
N GLY A 43 4.81 5.98 -6.87
CA GLY A 43 3.88 7.08 -6.98
C GLY A 43 3.20 7.36 -5.67
N MET A 44 2.56 8.53 -5.60
CA MET A 44 1.77 8.96 -4.46
C MET A 44 0.46 9.51 -5.01
N ALA A 45 -0.65 9.09 -4.44
CA ALA A 45 -1.97 9.51 -4.88
C ALA A 45 -2.78 9.99 -3.69
N SER A 46 -3.60 11.01 -3.91
CA SER A 46 -4.43 11.56 -2.85
C SER A 46 -5.92 11.28 -3.04
N SER A 47 -6.26 10.52 -4.06
CA SER A 47 -7.66 10.14 -4.33
C SER A 47 -7.71 8.77 -4.97
N THR A 48 -8.90 8.16 -4.95
CA THR A 48 -9.14 6.86 -5.59
C THR A 48 -8.84 6.92 -7.09
N ALA A 49 -9.35 7.95 -7.76
CA ALA A 49 -9.15 8.06 -9.21
C ALA A 49 -7.68 8.16 -9.57
N GLU A 50 -6.93 8.95 -8.83
CA GLU A 50 -5.49 9.12 -9.05
C GLU A 50 -4.76 7.81 -8.79
N ALA A 51 -5.14 7.11 -7.71
CA ALA A 51 -4.52 5.83 -7.36
C ALA A 51 -4.73 4.79 -8.44
N LEU A 52 -5.94 4.67 -8.97
CA LEU A 52 -6.22 3.68 -10.01
C LEU A 52 -5.47 3.99 -11.30
N LYS A 53 -5.38 5.27 -11.65
CA LYS A 53 -4.63 5.68 -12.82
C LYS A 53 -3.16 5.33 -12.69
N GLN A 54 -2.56 5.61 -11.53
CA GLN A 54 -1.16 5.31 -11.30
C GLN A 54 -0.92 3.81 -11.20
N ALA A 55 -1.83 3.06 -10.60
CA ALA A 55 -1.71 1.61 -10.50
C ALA A 55 -1.70 0.97 -11.89
N ASP A 56 -2.56 1.44 -12.78
CA ASP A 56 -2.61 0.93 -14.13
C ASP A 56 -1.33 1.24 -14.91
N ALA A 57 -0.82 2.45 -14.75
CA ALA A 57 0.37 2.91 -15.47
C ALA A 57 1.67 2.31 -14.91
N LEU A 58 1.78 2.22 -13.60
CA LEU A 58 3.06 1.92 -12.94
C LEU A 58 3.18 0.49 -12.42
N ARG A 59 2.06 -0.20 -12.22
CA ARG A 59 2.03 -1.60 -11.79
C ARG A 59 2.91 -1.86 -10.58
N PRO A 60 2.60 -1.24 -9.43
CA PRO A 60 3.39 -1.46 -8.21
C PRO A 60 3.25 -2.88 -7.67
N ASP A 61 4.18 -3.28 -6.82
CA ASP A 61 4.13 -4.58 -6.16
C ASP A 61 3.15 -4.59 -4.98
N VAL A 62 2.92 -3.42 -4.40
CA VAL A 62 2.04 -3.25 -3.25
C VAL A 62 1.53 -1.81 -3.23
N ALA A 63 0.33 -1.62 -2.69
CA ALA A 63 -0.21 -0.29 -2.43
C ALA A 63 -0.48 -0.16 -0.93
N VAL A 64 -0.08 0.97 -0.36
CA VAL A 64 -0.37 1.31 1.04
C VAL A 64 -1.45 2.36 1.01
N VAL A 65 -2.63 2.05 1.52
CA VAL A 65 -3.83 2.84 1.33
C VAL A 65 -4.45 3.24 2.67
N ASP A 66 -4.67 4.54 2.85
CA ASP A 66 -5.37 5.04 4.04
C ASP A 66 -6.83 4.56 3.98
N ILE A 67 -7.34 4.08 5.13
CA ILE A 67 -8.73 3.65 5.24
C ILE A 67 -9.68 4.81 4.92
N GLY A 68 -9.37 6.01 5.42
CA GLY A 68 -10.21 7.18 5.19
C GLY A 68 -9.58 8.12 4.18
N LEU A 69 -10.02 8.07 2.94
CA LEU A 69 -9.54 8.93 1.87
C LEU A 69 -10.47 10.14 1.70
N GLY A 70 -10.53 11.00 2.72
CA GLY A 70 -11.45 12.13 2.70
C GLY A 70 -12.88 11.62 2.63
N SER A 71 -13.58 11.92 1.55
CA SER A 71 -14.95 11.44 1.35
C SER A 71 -15.00 10.06 0.71
N GLU A 72 -13.85 9.48 0.35
CA GLU A 72 -13.77 8.19 -0.30
C GLU A 72 -13.43 7.08 0.69
N ASN A 73 -13.61 5.83 0.26
CA ASN A 73 -13.41 4.68 1.12
C ASN A 73 -12.22 3.85 0.64
N GLY A 74 -11.19 3.73 1.49
CA GLY A 74 -10.00 2.97 1.16
C GLY A 74 -10.25 1.49 0.89
N PHE A 75 -11.30 0.90 1.52
CA PHE A 75 -11.63 -0.50 1.27
C PHE A 75 -12.18 -0.72 -0.13
N ASP A 76 -12.92 0.25 -0.66
CA ASP A 76 -13.39 0.16 -2.04
C ASP A 76 -12.23 0.21 -3.00
N LEU A 77 -11.26 1.07 -2.73
CA LEU A 77 -10.05 1.13 -3.55
C LEU A 77 -9.26 -0.16 -3.46
N ALA A 78 -9.15 -0.75 -2.27
CA ALA A 78 -8.44 -2.02 -2.10
C ALA A 78 -9.05 -3.12 -2.96
N ARG A 79 -10.39 -3.16 -3.03
CA ARG A 79 -11.07 -4.12 -3.87
C ARG A 79 -10.76 -3.90 -5.35
N ASP A 80 -10.76 -2.63 -5.78
CA ASP A 80 -10.45 -2.31 -7.17
C ASP A 80 -9.01 -2.65 -7.52
N LEU A 81 -8.07 -2.39 -6.62
CA LEU A 81 -6.67 -2.71 -6.84
C LEU A 81 -6.42 -4.22 -6.88
N ALA A 82 -7.22 -4.99 -6.14
CA ALA A 82 -7.11 -6.45 -6.17
C ALA A 82 -7.40 -7.00 -7.57
N VAL A 83 -8.26 -6.34 -8.33
CA VAL A 83 -8.55 -6.74 -9.71
C VAL A 83 -7.28 -6.64 -10.58
N TYR A 84 -6.42 -5.69 -10.27
CA TYR A 84 -5.12 -5.56 -10.97
C TYR A 84 -4.06 -6.52 -10.42
N GLY A 85 -4.41 -7.30 -9.40
CA GLY A 85 -3.43 -8.19 -8.77
C GLY A 85 -2.47 -7.48 -7.84
N ILE A 86 -2.82 -6.29 -7.38
CA ILE A 86 -1.96 -5.49 -6.49
C ILE A 86 -2.43 -5.68 -5.05
N PRO A 87 -1.61 -6.30 -4.19
CA PRO A 87 -1.97 -6.43 -2.78
C PRO A 87 -1.96 -5.07 -2.10
N VAL A 88 -2.87 -4.90 -1.14
CA VAL A 88 -3.06 -3.63 -0.45
C VAL A 88 -2.83 -3.81 1.05
N ILE A 89 -2.03 -2.92 1.62
CA ILE A 89 -1.88 -2.78 3.06
C ILE A 89 -2.69 -1.54 3.45
N MET A 90 -3.65 -1.72 4.35
CA MET A 90 -4.44 -0.59 4.84
C MET A 90 -3.70 0.11 5.95
N THR A 91 -3.83 1.43 6.03
CA THR A 91 -3.25 2.22 7.12
C THR A 91 -4.27 3.16 7.72
N SER A 92 -4.03 3.58 8.96
CA SER A 92 -4.85 4.55 9.64
C SER A 92 -4.07 5.16 10.79
N THR A 93 -4.48 6.35 11.24
CA THR A 93 -3.95 6.93 12.47
C THR A 93 -4.56 6.25 13.70
N SER A 94 -5.70 5.57 13.53
CA SER A 94 -6.37 4.86 14.62
C SER A 94 -5.75 3.50 14.86
N ALA A 95 -6.02 2.92 16.03
CA ALA A 95 -5.50 1.61 16.37
C ALA A 95 -6.13 0.52 15.50
N GLU A 96 -5.36 -0.55 15.27
CA GLU A 96 -5.81 -1.69 14.49
C GLU A 96 -7.13 -2.29 15.00
N ALA A 97 -7.29 -2.32 16.34
CA ALA A 97 -8.49 -2.91 16.94
C ALA A 97 -9.79 -2.29 16.45
N ASP A 98 -9.74 -1.02 16.05
CA ASP A 98 -10.93 -0.31 15.58
C ASP A 98 -11.38 -0.80 14.20
N TYR A 99 -10.50 -1.45 13.45
CA TYR A 99 -10.76 -1.84 12.07
C TYR A 99 -10.53 -3.32 11.80
N ALA A 100 -10.21 -4.11 12.84
CA ALA A 100 -9.81 -5.51 12.65
C ALA A 100 -10.83 -6.32 11.84
N ASP A 101 -12.11 -6.17 12.16
CA ASP A 101 -13.14 -6.93 11.46
C ASP A 101 -13.29 -6.48 10.01
N LEU A 102 -13.20 -5.17 9.77
CA LEU A 102 -13.31 -4.65 8.41
C LEU A 102 -12.15 -5.10 7.55
N VAL A 103 -10.94 -5.10 8.10
CA VAL A 103 -9.75 -5.56 7.38
C VAL A 103 -9.87 -7.05 7.07
N ALA A 104 -10.29 -7.85 8.05
CA ALA A 104 -10.42 -9.29 7.89
C ALA A 104 -11.43 -9.67 6.82
N GLU A 105 -12.48 -8.86 6.64
CA GLU A 105 -13.52 -9.10 5.65
C GLU A 105 -13.20 -8.50 4.29
N SER A 106 -12.13 -7.74 4.20
CA SER A 106 -11.76 -7.03 2.96
C SER A 106 -10.81 -7.87 2.11
N THR A 107 -10.48 -7.34 0.93
CA THR A 107 -9.47 -7.94 0.06
C THR A 107 -8.05 -7.50 0.43
N ALA A 108 -7.90 -6.68 1.47
CA ALA A 108 -6.58 -6.19 1.87
C ALA A 108 -5.69 -7.32 2.39
N ALA A 109 -4.40 -7.22 2.14
CA ALA A 109 -3.43 -8.18 2.62
C ALA A 109 -3.15 -8.00 4.11
N GLY A 110 -3.36 -6.80 4.64
CA GLY A 110 -3.15 -6.54 6.06
C GLY A 110 -3.36 -5.09 6.42
N PHE A 111 -3.03 -4.77 7.65
CA PHE A 111 -3.19 -3.43 8.22
C PHE A 111 -1.95 -3.04 9.00
N LEU A 112 -1.55 -1.76 8.88
CA LEU A 112 -0.49 -1.16 9.69
C LEU A 112 -0.94 0.20 10.20
N PRO A 113 -0.83 0.46 11.50
CA PRO A 113 -0.96 1.84 11.96
C PRO A 113 0.10 2.70 11.26
N LYS A 114 -0.24 3.94 10.94
CA LYS A 114 0.70 4.82 10.24
C LYS A 114 2.03 4.95 10.97
N ALA A 115 1.99 4.95 12.30
CA ALA A 115 3.20 5.06 13.12
C ALA A 115 4.13 3.85 13.02
N GLU A 116 3.63 2.72 12.51
CA GLU A 116 4.41 1.48 12.41
C GLU A 116 4.84 1.15 10.99
N LEU A 117 4.63 2.06 10.06
CA LEU A 117 4.97 1.83 8.65
C LEU A 117 6.47 1.60 8.48
N SER A 118 6.82 0.46 7.88
CA SER A 118 8.21 0.13 7.56
C SER A 118 8.23 -0.91 6.44
N ALA A 119 9.35 -0.98 5.75
CA ALA A 119 9.54 -1.98 4.71
C ALA A 119 9.43 -3.40 5.26
N ALA A 120 10.01 -3.64 6.44
CA ALA A 120 9.97 -4.96 7.06
C ALA A 120 8.55 -5.39 7.39
N ARG A 121 7.73 -4.49 7.91
CA ARG A 121 6.35 -4.83 8.24
C ARG A 121 5.51 -5.05 7.00
N ILE A 122 5.74 -4.27 5.95
CA ILE A 122 5.05 -4.48 4.68
C ILE A 122 5.37 -5.88 4.15
N ARG A 123 6.65 -6.26 4.12
CA ARG A 123 7.06 -7.58 3.65
C ARG A 123 6.44 -8.69 4.47
N LEU A 124 6.41 -8.51 5.79
CA LEU A 124 5.82 -9.50 6.67
C LEU A 124 4.34 -9.74 6.35
N LEU A 125 3.59 -8.67 6.14
CA LEU A 125 2.17 -8.79 5.82
C LEU A 125 1.91 -9.39 4.45
N LEU A 126 2.84 -9.21 3.53
CA LEU A 126 2.73 -9.81 2.19
C LEU A 126 3.13 -11.29 2.17
N GLY A 127 3.64 -11.80 3.27
CA GLY A 127 4.08 -13.19 3.34
C GLY A 127 5.44 -13.45 2.70
N ALA A 128 6.22 -12.41 2.56
CA ALA A 128 7.53 -12.53 1.91
C ALA A 128 8.65 -12.71 2.92
#